data_5b4df5a43807da17203f27ea8d8f6ff6
#
_entry.id   5b4df5a43807da17203f27ea8d8f6ff6
#
_cell.length_a   1.000
_cell.length_b   1.000
_cell.length_c   1.000
_cell.angle_alpha   90.00
_cell.angle_beta   90.00
_cell.angle_gamma   90.00
#
_symmetry.space_group_name_H-M   'P 1'
#
loop_
_entity.id
_entity.type
_entity.pdbx_description
1 polymer ?
#
loop_
_entity_poly.entity_id
_entity_poly.type
_entity_poly.pdbx_seq_one_letter_code
_entity_poly.pdbx_strand_id
1 'polypeptide(L)'
;TTCYLSCSIGICLSGRAPKADAENVLASAQIALELARKEGPGATRSFSPKMRREAQKLHTLSAELEAALENGQIRPWFQPQICADTGELAGFEALARWEHPESGVILPPLFLRAIETTGMSGRLGEVILYHSLSALKSWDQAGFRVPSVGVNFSSEELRNPKLVEKIKWEVDRFEVPTSRLTIEVLESVVCQHDDDTISRNIRALANHGFGIDLDDFGTGHAAISNLRRFAVNRIKIDRSFITNIDKDSEQQIMTSAILR
;
A
#
# COMPACT_ATOMS: atom_id res chain seq x y z
N THR A 1 -4.81 -12.96 39.89
CA THR A 1 -4.68 -12.68 38.44
C THR A 1 -4.16 -11.26 38.28
N THR A 2 -2.97 -11.07 37.73
CA THR A 2 -2.40 -9.74 37.45
C THR A 2 -2.99 -9.26 36.14
N CYS A 3 -3.60 -8.07 36.12
CA CYS A 3 -4.13 -7.45 34.93
C CYS A 3 -3.23 -6.26 34.55
N TYR A 4 -2.72 -6.26 33.33
CA TYR A 4 -1.93 -5.14 32.79
C TYR A 4 -2.85 -4.22 32.00
N LEU A 5 -2.92 -2.96 32.41
CA LEU A 5 -3.67 -1.92 31.71
C LEU A 5 -2.70 -0.93 31.08
N SER A 6 -2.97 -0.56 29.84
CA SER A 6 -2.27 0.54 29.16
C SER A 6 -3.30 1.56 28.67
N CYS A 7 -2.93 2.84 28.66
CA CYS A 7 -3.77 3.88 28.09
C CYS A 7 -2.96 4.77 27.16
N SER A 8 -3.57 5.18 26.05
CA SER A 8 -3.02 6.22 25.18
C SER A 8 -3.51 7.59 25.65
N ILE A 9 -2.67 8.62 25.55
CA ILE A 9 -2.95 9.95 26.07
C ILE A 9 -2.75 11.00 24.98
N GLY A 10 -3.78 11.84 24.75
CA GLY A 10 -3.69 13.04 23.94
C GLY A 10 -3.69 14.29 24.82
N ILE A 11 -2.75 15.19 24.60
CA ILE A 11 -2.55 16.41 25.39
C ILE A 11 -2.71 17.63 24.49
N CYS A 12 -3.46 18.64 24.95
CA CYS A 12 -3.45 19.96 24.35
C CYS A 12 -3.24 21.04 25.42
N LEU A 13 -2.24 21.88 25.22
CA LEU A 13 -2.07 23.09 26.00
C LEU A 13 -3.03 24.16 25.47
N SER A 14 -3.73 24.90 26.35
CA SER A 14 -4.71 25.92 25.95
C SER A 14 -4.15 26.96 24.99
N GLY A 15 -2.89 27.36 25.17
CA GLY A 15 -2.21 28.30 24.29
C GLY A 15 -1.79 27.75 22.92
N ARG A 16 -1.96 26.43 22.67
CA ARG A 16 -1.70 25.79 21.38
C ARG A 16 -2.98 25.47 20.59
N ALA A 17 -4.15 25.53 21.23
CA ALA A 17 -5.42 25.41 20.55
C ALA A 17 -5.70 26.66 19.69
N PRO A 18 -6.43 26.55 18.56
CA PRO A 18 -6.75 27.69 17.70
C PRO A 18 -7.54 28.79 18.40
N LYS A 19 -8.35 28.37 19.37
CA LYS A 19 -9.04 29.26 20.32
C LYS A 19 -8.87 28.65 21.71
N ALA A 20 -8.68 29.49 22.73
CA ALA A 20 -8.48 29.07 24.10
C ALA A 20 -9.81 28.76 24.84
N ASP A 21 -10.84 28.32 24.12
CA ASP A 21 -12.10 27.82 24.70
C ASP A 21 -12.04 26.31 24.94
N ALA A 22 -12.86 25.82 25.83
CA ALA A 22 -12.85 24.41 26.26
C ALA A 22 -13.12 23.44 25.11
N GLU A 23 -14.00 23.80 24.19
CA GLU A 23 -14.38 22.96 23.03
C GLU A 23 -13.20 22.76 22.07
N ASN A 24 -12.51 23.84 21.71
CA ASN A 24 -11.34 23.77 20.83
C ASN A 24 -10.14 23.07 21.49
N VAL A 25 -9.93 23.25 22.81
CA VAL A 25 -8.89 22.55 23.56
C VAL A 25 -9.18 21.05 23.60
N LEU A 26 -10.44 20.65 23.87
CA LEU A 26 -10.85 19.26 23.91
C LEU A 26 -10.71 18.60 22.52
N ALA A 27 -11.24 19.24 21.48
CA ALA A 27 -11.11 18.75 20.10
C ALA A 27 -9.65 18.59 19.66
N SER A 28 -8.79 19.51 20.06
CA SER A 28 -7.34 19.42 19.79
C SER A 28 -6.67 18.26 20.55
N ALA A 29 -7.06 18.03 21.80
CA ALA A 29 -6.58 16.90 22.59
C ALA A 29 -7.07 15.55 22.01
N GLN A 30 -8.30 15.50 21.47
CA GLN A 30 -8.84 14.32 20.76
C GLN A 30 -8.03 13.99 19.50
N ILE A 31 -7.66 14.97 18.68
CA ILE A 31 -6.78 14.77 17.52
C ILE A 31 -5.44 14.15 17.96
N ALA A 32 -4.84 14.66 19.03
CA ALA A 32 -3.60 14.11 19.56
C ALA A 32 -3.77 12.69 20.12
N LEU A 33 -4.92 12.39 20.75
CA LEU A 33 -5.25 11.06 21.25
C LEU A 33 -5.41 10.03 20.13
N GLU A 34 -6.07 10.40 19.03
CA GLU A 34 -6.21 9.50 17.87
C GLU A 34 -4.85 9.14 17.26
N LEU A 35 -3.92 10.07 17.21
CA LEU A 35 -2.55 9.80 16.77
C LEU A 35 -1.79 8.92 17.77
N ALA A 36 -1.93 9.16 19.08
CA ALA A 36 -1.33 8.31 20.10
C ALA A 36 -1.84 6.85 20.03
N ARG A 37 -3.14 6.65 19.80
CA ARG A 37 -3.73 5.31 19.62
C ARG A 37 -3.15 4.54 18.43
N LYS A 38 -2.85 5.25 17.32
CA LYS A 38 -2.25 4.62 16.14
C LYS A 38 -0.79 4.18 16.34
N GLU A 39 -0.09 4.77 17.31
CA GLU A 39 1.28 4.38 17.65
C GLU A 39 1.36 3.16 18.56
N GLY A 40 0.25 2.81 19.19
CA GLY A 40 0.15 1.62 20.02
C GLY A 40 -0.23 1.92 21.48
N PRO A 41 -0.37 0.88 22.28
CA PRO A 41 -0.75 0.98 23.69
C PRO A 41 0.29 1.76 24.52
N GLY A 42 -0.18 2.70 25.34
CA GLY A 42 0.68 3.49 26.23
C GLY A 42 1.33 4.72 25.60
N ALA A 43 1.09 4.99 24.32
CA ALA A 43 1.64 6.16 23.64
C ALA A 43 1.02 7.48 24.12
N THR A 44 1.83 8.54 24.16
CA THR A 44 1.39 9.89 24.53
C THR A 44 1.74 10.88 23.43
N ARG A 45 0.78 11.69 23.01
CA ARG A 45 0.98 12.76 22.00
C ARG A 45 0.49 14.11 22.48
N SER A 46 1.30 15.13 22.22
CA SER A 46 0.92 16.54 22.43
C SER A 46 0.45 17.16 21.13
N PHE A 47 -0.68 17.84 21.17
CA PHE A 47 -1.26 18.53 20.02
C PHE A 47 -0.31 19.57 19.42
N SER A 48 -0.31 19.61 18.09
CA SER A 48 0.31 20.69 17.32
C SER A 48 -0.66 21.19 16.22
N PRO A 49 -0.57 22.46 15.78
CA PRO A 49 -1.39 22.97 14.68
C PRO A 49 -1.21 22.20 13.37
N LYS A 50 -0.07 21.52 13.17
CA LYS A 50 0.17 20.63 12.03
C LYS A 50 -0.79 19.44 12.06
N MET A 51 -1.00 18.80 13.21
CA MET A 51 -1.92 17.67 13.37
C MET A 51 -3.35 18.02 12.96
N ARG A 52 -3.80 19.24 13.33
CA ARG A 52 -5.14 19.71 12.92
C ARG A 52 -5.26 19.87 11.41
N ARG A 53 -4.26 20.47 10.76
CA ARG A 53 -4.25 20.61 9.30
C ARG A 53 -4.26 19.26 8.59
N GLU A 54 -3.50 18.31 9.10
CA GLU A 54 -3.48 16.93 8.58
C GLU A 54 -4.82 16.23 8.76
N ALA A 55 -5.45 16.36 9.94
CA ALA A 55 -6.76 15.79 10.20
C ALA A 55 -7.87 16.42 9.32
N GLN A 56 -7.85 17.74 9.12
CA GLN A 56 -8.75 18.42 8.21
C GLN A 56 -8.56 17.97 6.76
N LYS A 57 -7.30 17.90 6.31
CA LYS A 57 -6.99 17.43 4.97
C LYS A 57 -7.47 16.00 4.75
N LEU A 58 -7.24 15.11 5.72
CA LEU A 58 -7.73 13.73 5.66
C LEU A 58 -9.26 13.68 5.57
N HIS A 59 -9.95 14.48 6.39
CA HIS A 59 -11.41 14.56 6.37
C HIS A 59 -11.95 15.03 5.01
N THR A 60 -11.36 16.08 4.43
CA THR A 60 -11.73 16.57 3.08
C THR A 60 -11.52 15.47 2.03
N LEU A 61 -10.32 14.86 2.00
CA LEU A 61 -10.02 13.78 1.06
C LEU A 61 -10.97 12.60 1.21
N SER A 62 -11.33 12.24 2.45
CA SER A 62 -12.29 11.15 2.71
C SER A 62 -13.68 11.45 2.18
N ALA A 63 -14.13 12.69 2.26
CA ALA A 63 -15.44 13.11 1.74
C ALA A 63 -15.51 13.14 0.20
N GLU A 64 -14.37 13.39 -0.46
CA GLU A 64 -14.29 13.50 -1.92
C GLU A 64 -13.95 12.18 -2.60
N LEU A 65 -13.49 11.17 -1.82
CA LEU A 65 -12.89 9.94 -2.32
C LEU A 65 -13.83 9.12 -3.19
N GLU A 66 -15.08 8.95 -2.77
CA GLU A 66 -16.07 8.17 -3.52
C GLU A 66 -16.31 8.76 -4.90
N ALA A 67 -16.55 10.06 -4.96
CA ALA A 67 -16.71 10.79 -6.22
C ALA A 67 -15.43 10.74 -7.07
N ALA A 68 -14.24 10.76 -6.45
CA ALA A 68 -12.97 10.68 -7.16
C ALA A 68 -12.78 9.31 -7.84
N LEU A 69 -13.16 8.22 -7.18
CA LEU A 69 -13.14 6.88 -7.77
C LEU A 69 -14.16 6.77 -8.91
N GLU A 70 -15.37 7.28 -8.74
CA GLU A 70 -16.43 7.22 -9.75
C GLU A 70 -16.12 8.06 -10.99
N ASN A 71 -15.56 9.25 -10.79
CA ASN A 71 -15.23 10.16 -11.88
C ASN A 71 -13.87 9.86 -12.55
N GLY A 72 -13.19 8.76 -12.16
CA GLY A 72 -11.93 8.34 -12.75
C GLY A 72 -10.78 9.32 -12.49
N GLN A 73 -10.83 10.05 -11.37
CA GLN A 73 -9.74 10.92 -10.93
C GLN A 73 -8.58 10.14 -10.33
N ILE A 74 -8.84 8.90 -9.87
CA ILE A 74 -7.81 8.02 -9.33
C ILE A 74 -7.44 7.01 -10.42
N ARG A 75 -6.17 7.05 -10.83
CA ARG A 75 -5.63 6.25 -11.93
C ARG A 75 -4.25 5.71 -11.60
N PRO A 76 -3.81 4.59 -12.19
CA PRO A 76 -2.42 4.17 -12.10
C PRO A 76 -1.52 5.02 -12.99
N TRP A 77 -0.38 5.41 -12.44
CA TRP A 77 0.80 5.78 -13.22
C TRP A 77 1.72 4.56 -13.27
N PHE A 78 2.38 4.37 -14.40
CA PHE A 78 3.17 3.17 -14.64
C PHE A 78 4.65 3.48 -14.51
N GLN A 79 5.28 2.92 -13.46
CA GLN A 79 6.72 3.04 -13.24
C GLN A 79 7.44 1.89 -13.93
N PRO A 80 8.39 2.15 -14.86
CA PRO A 80 9.10 1.09 -15.55
C PRO A 80 10.04 0.33 -14.60
N GLN A 81 10.08 -0.98 -14.78
CA GLN A 81 11.04 -1.89 -14.17
C GLN A 81 11.98 -2.37 -15.27
N ILE A 82 13.28 -2.18 -15.07
CA ILE A 82 14.30 -2.47 -16.08
C ILE A 82 15.18 -3.62 -15.59
N CYS A 83 15.43 -4.59 -16.43
CA CYS A 83 16.40 -5.64 -16.16
C CYS A 83 17.82 -5.06 -16.14
N ALA A 84 18.52 -5.20 -15.00
CA ALA A 84 19.86 -4.63 -14.82
C ALA A 84 20.91 -5.25 -15.77
N ASP A 85 20.75 -6.53 -16.12
CA ASP A 85 21.69 -7.26 -16.95
C ASP A 85 21.55 -6.93 -18.44
N THR A 86 20.30 -6.74 -18.90
CA THR A 86 20.02 -6.56 -20.34
C THR A 86 19.65 -5.13 -20.71
N GLY A 87 19.25 -4.29 -19.75
CA GLY A 87 18.70 -2.96 -19.98
C GLY A 87 17.30 -2.96 -20.60
N GLU A 88 16.66 -4.14 -20.73
CA GLU A 88 15.33 -4.27 -21.31
C GLU A 88 14.22 -4.03 -20.28
N LEU A 89 13.05 -3.66 -20.79
CA LEU A 89 11.86 -3.51 -19.96
C LEU A 89 11.43 -4.87 -19.40
N ALA A 90 11.45 -5.01 -18.09
CA ALA A 90 10.93 -6.19 -17.37
C ALA A 90 9.42 -6.10 -17.09
N GLY A 91 8.88 -4.89 -16.99
CA GLY A 91 7.47 -4.62 -16.73
C GLY A 91 7.23 -3.21 -16.22
N PHE A 92 6.03 -2.97 -15.75
CA PHE A 92 5.67 -1.75 -15.04
C PHE A 92 5.07 -2.06 -13.68
N GLU A 93 5.22 -1.15 -12.73
CA GLU A 93 4.43 -1.11 -11.52
C GLU A 93 3.32 -0.06 -11.64
N ALA A 94 2.08 -0.46 -11.33
CA ALA A 94 0.91 0.40 -11.34
C ALA A 94 0.78 1.11 -9.99
N LEU A 95 1.15 2.37 -9.95
CA LEU A 95 1.15 3.20 -8.76
C LEU A 95 -0.03 4.16 -8.77
N ALA A 96 -0.98 3.97 -7.87
CA ALA A 96 -2.15 4.83 -7.77
C ALA A 96 -1.76 6.32 -7.64
N ARG A 97 -2.45 7.18 -8.37
CA ARG A 97 -2.35 8.65 -8.29
C ARG A 97 -3.75 9.23 -8.31
N TRP A 98 -3.99 10.21 -7.48
CA TRP A 98 -5.23 10.98 -7.52
C TRP A 98 -4.99 12.29 -8.24
N GLU A 99 -5.52 12.40 -9.44
CA GLU A 99 -5.50 13.62 -10.26
C GLU A 99 -6.65 14.53 -9.83
N HIS A 100 -6.43 15.23 -8.71
CA HIS A 100 -7.45 16.06 -8.09
C HIS A 100 -7.62 17.37 -8.87
N PRO A 101 -8.86 17.79 -9.20
CA PRO A 101 -9.11 18.94 -10.08
C PRO A 101 -8.54 20.28 -9.55
N GLU A 102 -8.54 20.46 -8.22
CA GLU A 102 -8.05 21.71 -7.60
C GLU A 102 -6.64 21.57 -7.01
N SER A 103 -6.28 20.39 -6.46
CA SER A 103 -5.04 20.18 -5.72
C SER A 103 -3.93 19.59 -6.60
N GLY A 104 -4.20 19.30 -7.88
CA GLY A 104 -3.26 18.60 -8.76
C GLY A 104 -3.06 17.14 -8.35
N VAL A 105 -1.87 16.60 -8.60
CA VAL A 105 -1.60 15.18 -8.32
C VAL A 105 -1.36 14.96 -6.82
N ILE A 106 -2.26 14.19 -6.18
CA ILE A 106 -2.13 13.75 -4.79
C ILE A 106 -1.49 12.36 -4.77
N LEU A 107 -0.40 12.26 -4.01
CA LEU A 107 0.37 11.01 -3.88
C LEU A 107 -0.27 10.02 -2.89
N PRO A 108 -0.02 8.69 -3.07
CA PRO A 108 -0.62 7.64 -2.26
C PRO A 108 -0.56 7.85 -0.75
N PRO A 109 0.57 8.27 -0.12
CA PRO A 109 0.63 8.40 1.34
C PRO A 109 -0.40 9.37 1.92
N LEU A 110 -0.94 10.28 1.12
CA LEU A 110 -1.93 11.24 1.57
C LEU A 110 -3.37 10.71 1.48
N PHE A 111 -3.72 9.99 0.41
CA PHE A 111 -5.09 9.53 0.21
C PHE A 111 -5.31 8.06 0.61
N LEU A 112 -4.28 7.20 0.67
CA LEU A 112 -4.43 5.83 1.16
C LEU A 112 -4.94 5.80 2.60
N ARG A 113 -4.56 6.77 3.43
CA ARG A 113 -5.13 6.91 4.79
C ARG A 113 -6.64 7.20 4.76
N ALA A 114 -7.11 7.94 3.76
CA ALA A 114 -8.54 8.17 3.54
C ALA A 114 -9.24 6.89 3.06
N ILE A 115 -8.62 6.16 2.14
CA ILE A 115 -9.07 4.84 1.64
C ILE A 115 -9.26 3.86 2.81
N GLU A 116 -8.25 3.70 3.68
CA GLU A 116 -8.31 2.83 4.85
C GLU A 116 -9.41 3.24 5.83
N THR A 117 -9.54 4.57 6.09
CA THR A 117 -10.52 5.09 7.02
C THR A 117 -11.96 4.90 6.54
N THR A 118 -12.18 4.92 5.22
CA THR A 118 -13.50 4.78 4.58
C THR A 118 -13.81 3.33 4.19
N GLY A 119 -12.86 2.38 4.34
CA GLY A 119 -13.03 0.97 3.93
C GLY A 119 -13.15 0.80 2.41
N MET A 120 -12.55 1.70 1.63
CA MET A 120 -12.63 1.68 0.16
C MET A 120 -11.44 0.99 -0.52
N SER A 121 -10.62 0.24 0.22
CA SER A 121 -9.44 -0.47 -0.31
C SER A 121 -9.79 -1.37 -1.48
N GLY A 122 -10.83 -2.19 -1.34
CA GLY A 122 -11.28 -3.08 -2.40
C GLY A 122 -11.72 -2.33 -3.67
N ARG A 123 -12.37 -1.16 -3.51
CA ARG A 123 -12.81 -0.35 -4.66
C ARG A 123 -11.63 0.32 -5.37
N LEU A 124 -10.64 0.79 -4.61
CA LEU A 124 -9.39 1.28 -5.20
C LEU A 124 -8.70 0.18 -6.00
N GLY A 125 -8.55 -1.03 -5.43
CA GLY A 125 -7.93 -2.16 -6.11
C GLY A 125 -8.63 -2.52 -7.41
N GLU A 126 -9.98 -2.53 -7.44
CA GLU A 126 -10.77 -2.73 -8.65
C GLU A 126 -10.44 -1.70 -9.74
N VAL A 127 -10.40 -0.41 -9.38
CA VAL A 127 -10.09 0.67 -10.31
C VAL A 127 -8.68 0.53 -10.88
N ILE A 128 -7.68 0.27 -10.01
CA ILE A 128 -6.29 0.11 -10.44
C ILE A 128 -6.12 -1.13 -11.32
N LEU A 129 -6.71 -2.27 -10.94
CA LEU A 129 -6.67 -3.50 -11.73
C LEU A 129 -7.30 -3.29 -13.12
N TYR A 130 -8.50 -2.70 -13.17
CA TYR A 130 -9.19 -2.39 -14.42
C TYR A 130 -8.33 -1.54 -15.37
N HIS A 131 -7.78 -0.44 -14.87
CA HIS A 131 -6.94 0.43 -15.70
C HIS A 131 -5.61 -0.21 -16.10
N SER A 132 -5.04 -1.07 -15.26
CA SER A 132 -3.81 -1.81 -15.57
C SER A 132 -4.02 -2.81 -16.70
N LEU A 133 -5.11 -3.58 -16.65
CA LEU A 133 -5.47 -4.53 -17.72
C LEU A 133 -5.86 -3.80 -19.01
N SER A 134 -6.61 -2.69 -18.90
CA SER A 134 -6.93 -1.84 -20.05
C SER A 134 -5.68 -1.26 -20.72
N ALA A 135 -4.69 -0.84 -19.94
CA ALA A 135 -3.42 -0.35 -20.46
C ALA A 135 -2.64 -1.45 -21.19
N LEU A 136 -2.53 -2.66 -20.61
CA LEU A 136 -1.90 -3.81 -21.25
C LEU A 136 -2.52 -4.09 -22.62
N LYS A 137 -3.86 -4.14 -22.67
CA LYS A 137 -4.58 -4.37 -23.94
C LYS A 137 -4.33 -3.24 -24.95
N SER A 138 -4.33 -1.99 -24.50
CA SER A 138 -4.08 -0.82 -25.37
C SER A 138 -2.65 -0.81 -25.91
N TRP A 139 -1.66 -1.18 -25.09
CA TRP A 139 -0.27 -1.29 -25.55
C TRP A 139 -0.08 -2.38 -26.58
N ASP A 140 -0.72 -3.54 -26.40
CA ASP A 140 -0.70 -4.63 -27.40
C ASP A 140 -1.31 -4.21 -28.74
N GLN A 141 -2.44 -3.49 -28.68
CA GLN A 141 -3.07 -2.94 -29.88
C GLN A 141 -2.20 -1.90 -30.58
N ALA A 142 -1.39 -1.15 -29.84
CA ALA A 142 -0.42 -0.20 -30.36
C ALA A 142 0.91 -0.86 -30.82
N GLY A 143 1.04 -2.18 -30.67
CA GLY A 143 2.24 -2.94 -31.08
C GLY A 143 3.37 -2.93 -30.04
N PHE A 144 3.14 -2.41 -28.84
CA PHE A 144 4.11 -2.45 -27.74
C PHE A 144 4.00 -3.77 -26.99
N ARG A 145 5.15 -4.41 -26.75
CA ARG A 145 5.23 -5.63 -25.94
C ARG A 145 5.66 -5.28 -24.52
N VAL A 146 4.71 -5.14 -23.62
CA VAL A 146 4.95 -4.96 -22.19
C VAL A 146 4.89 -6.32 -21.52
N PRO A 147 5.98 -6.80 -20.87
CA PRO A 147 6.02 -8.15 -20.28
C PRO A 147 4.97 -8.37 -19.20
N SER A 148 4.88 -7.45 -18.23
CA SER A 148 3.92 -7.55 -17.12
C SER A 148 3.61 -6.19 -16.49
N VAL A 149 2.50 -6.15 -15.74
CA VAL A 149 2.18 -5.04 -14.84
C VAL A 149 1.98 -5.57 -13.43
N GLY A 150 2.71 -5.00 -12.48
CA GLY A 150 2.55 -5.24 -11.04
C GLY A 150 1.43 -4.35 -10.48
N VAL A 151 0.56 -4.94 -9.67
CA VAL A 151 -0.52 -4.26 -8.96
C VAL A 151 -0.47 -4.61 -7.48
N ASN A 152 -0.49 -3.58 -6.64
CA ASN A 152 -0.47 -3.72 -5.18
C ASN A 152 -1.84 -4.17 -4.64
N PHE A 153 -1.84 -5.19 -3.77
CA PHE A 153 -3.03 -5.71 -3.10
C PHE A 153 -2.94 -5.53 -1.58
N SER A 154 -3.97 -4.94 -1.01
CA SER A 154 -4.08 -4.75 0.44
C SER A 154 -4.38 -6.08 1.17
N SER A 155 -4.10 -6.12 2.47
CA SER A 155 -4.46 -7.26 3.32
C SER A 155 -5.97 -7.54 3.34
N GLU A 156 -6.80 -6.51 3.21
CA GLU A 156 -8.25 -6.62 3.15
C GLU A 156 -8.69 -7.36 1.88
N GLU A 157 -8.14 -7.00 0.73
CA GLU A 157 -8.41 -7.65 -0.55
C GLU A 157 -7.93 -9.11 -0.54
N LEU A 158 -6.71 -9.35 -0.02
CA LEU A 158 -6.14 -10.69 0.06
C LEU A 158 -6.92 -11.63 1.00
N ARG A 159 -7.70 -11.10 1.96
CA ARG A 159 -8.62 -11.89 2.80
C ARG A 159 -9.94 -12.23 2.12
N ASN A 160 -10.26 -11.60 0.98
CA ASN A 160 -11.51 -11.88 0.30
C ASN A 160 -11.48 -13.29 -0.32
N PRO A 161 -12.36 -14.22 0.09
CA PRO A 161 -12.38 -15.58 -0.44
C PRO A 161 -12.72 -15.65 -1.93
N LYS A 162 -13.30 -14.60 -2.51
CA LYS A 162 -13.65 -14.50 -3.94
C LYS A 162 -12.58 -13.78 -4.77
N LEU A 163 -11.45 -13.39 -4.18
CA LEU A 163 -10.42 -12.60 -4.86
C LEU A 163 -9.93 -13.31 -6.13
N VAL A 164 -9.58 -14.59 -6.02
CA VAL A 164 -9.01 -15.37 -7.13
C VAL A 164 -9.97 -15.41 -8.33
N GLU A 165 -11.23 -15.72 -8.07
CA GLU A 165 -12.26 -15.76 -9.11
C GLU A 165 -12.45 -14.40 -9.76
N LYS A 166 -12.46 -13.34 -8.96
CA LYS A 166 -12.61 -11.97 -9.44
C LYS A 166 -11.47 -11.54 -10.35
N ILE A 167 -10.22 -11.76 -9.93
CA ILE A 167 -9.05 -11.41 -10.75
C ILE A 167 -9.03 -12.22 -12.05
N LYS A 168 -9.31 -13.52 -11.98
CA LYS A 168 -9.41 -14.36 -13.18
C LYS A 168 -10.46 -13.85 -14.15
N TRP A 169 -11.65 -13.53 -13.65
CA TRP A 169 -12.71 -12.98 -14.50
C TRP A 169 -12.29 -11.68 -15.20
N GLU A 170 -11.57 -10.79 -14.47
CA GLU A 170 -11.07 -9.54 -15.07
C GLU A 170 -10.02 -9.81 -16.16
N VAL A 171 -9.01 -10.65 -15.92
CA VAL A 171 -7.98 -10.94 -16.93
C VAL A 171 -8.58 -11.65 -18.15
N ASP A 172 -9.55 -12.56 -17.96
CA ASP A 172 -10.27 -13.23 -19.04
C ASP A 172 -11.09 -12.22 -19.87
N ARG A 173 -11.78 -11.28 -19.21
CA ARG A 173 -12.54 -10.20 -19.88
C ARG A 173 -11.67 -9.31 -20.76
N PHE A 174 -10.44 -9.03 -20.32
CA PHE A 174 -9.48 -8.24 -21.08
C PHE A 174 -8.67 -9.09 -22.08
N GLU A 175 -8.82 -10.41 -22.08
CA GLU A 175 -8.03 -11.35 -22.91
C GLU A 175 -6.51 -11.22 -22.65
N VAL A 176 -6.11 -10.90 -21.40
CA VAL A 176 -4.73 -10.76 -20.96
C VAL A 176 -4.28 -12.09 -20.35
N PRO A 177 -3.13 -12.66 -20.73
CA PRO A 177 -2.58 -13.84 -20.07
C PRO A 177 -2.27 -13.56 -18.60
N THR A 178 -2.57 -14.51 -17.71
CA THR A 178 -2.33 -14.38 -16.25
C THR A 178 -0.89 -14.05 -15.91
N SER A 179 0.08 -14.58 -16.69
CA SER A 179 1.51 -14.32 -16.52
C SER A 179 1.92 -12.85 -16.73
N ARG A 180 1.04 -12.02 -17.28
CA ARG A 180 1.29 -10.59 -17.50
C ARG A 180 0.74 -9.71 -16.37
N LEU A 181 0.07 -10.28 -15.38
CA LEU A 181 -0.33 -9.59 -14.16
C LEU A 181 0.48 -10.12 -12.98
N THR A 182 1.15 -9.22 -12.28
CA THR A 182 1.89 -9.54 -11.06
C THR A 182 1.13 -8.97 -9.85
N ILE A 183 0.91 -9.82 -8.86
CA ILE A 183 0.28 -9.48 -7.59
C ILE A 183 1.38 -9.05 -6.63
N GLU A 184 1.40 -7.79 -6.24
CA GLU A 184 2.37 -7.26 -5.28
C GLU A 184 1.78 -7.26 -3.87
N VAL A 185 2.52 -7.85 -2.94
CA VAL A 185 2.08 -8.05 -1.56
C VAL A 185 3.15 -7.54 -0.60
N LEU A 186 2.77 -6.69 0.34
CA LEU A 186 3.70 -6.19 1.36
C LEU A 186 4.22 -7.31 2.26
N GLU A 187 5.51 -7.27 2.63
CA GLU A 187 6.11 -8.18 3.60
C GLU A 187 5.29 -8.27 4.89
N SER A 188 4.84 -7.14 5.43
CA SER A 188 4.06 -7.07 6.66
C SER A 188 2.76 -7.87 6.62
N VAL A 189 2.12 -7.99 5.45
CA VAL A 189 0.88 -8.76 5.27
C VAL A 189 1.14 -10.25 5.37
N VAL A 190 2.28 -10.70 4.84
CA VAL A 190 2.68 -12.11 4.82
C VAL A 190 3.15 -12.58 6.20
N CYS A 191 3.75 -11.67 7.01
CA CYS A 191 4.39 -12.01 8.27
C CYS A 191 3.47 -11.96 9.48
N GLN A 192 2.46 -11.11 9.45
CA GLN A 192 1.63 -10.83 10.63
C GLN A 192 0.49 -11.83 10.87
N HIS A 193 0.21 -12.70 9.93
CA HIS A 193 -1.01 -13.51 10.00
C HIS A 193 -0.74 -14.99 9.67
N ASP A 194 -1.05 -15.85 10.62
CA ASP A 194 -1.41 -17.25 10.34
C ASP A 194 -2.79 -17.32 9.62
N ASP A 195 -3.10 -16.30 8.79
CA ASP A 195 -4.35 -16.23 8.06
C ASP A 195 -4.31 -17.19 6.87
N ASP A 196 -4.92 -18.35 7.05
CA ASP A 196 -5.03 -19.37 6.01
C ASP A 196 -5.68 -18.84 4.72
N THR A 197 -6.50 -17.79 4.80
CA THR A 197 -7.18 -17.23 3.62
C THR A 197 -6.23 -16.45 2.73
N ILE A 198 -5.37 -15.60 3.30
CA ILE A 198 -4.34 -14.87 2.55
C ILE A 198 -3.40 -15.87 1.87
N SER A 199 -2.84 -16.80 2.65
CA SER A 199 -1.91 -17.81 2.14
C SER A 199 -2.55 -18.66 1.04
N ARG A 200 -3.80 -19.05 1.20
CA ARG A 200 -4.57 -19.83 0.21
C ARG A 200 -4.79 -19.04 -1.07
N ASN A 201 -5.20 -17.78 -0.98
CA ASN A 201 -5.44 -16.92 -2.14
C ASN A 201 -4.15 -16.67 -2.93
N ILE A 202 -3.04 -16.33 -2.25
CA ILE A 202 -1.75 -16.12 -2.91
C ILE A 202 -1.29 -17.40 -3.65
N ARG A 203 -1.37 -18.57 -3.00
CA ARG A 203 -1.03 -19.85 -3.66
C ARG A 203 -1.95 -20.15 -4.83
N ALA A 204 -3.24 -19.89 -4.70
CA ALA A 204 -4.19 -20.12 -5.78
C ALA A 204 -3.90 -19.22 -6.98
N LEU A 205 -3.58 -17.93 -6.75
CA LEU A 205 -3.16 -17.01 -7.81
C LEU A 205 -1.87 -17.49 -8.48
N ALA A 206 -0.84 -17.88 -7.72
CA ALA A 206 0.39 -18.45 -8.27
C ALA A 206 0.12 -19.71 -9.12
N ASN A 207 -0.73 -20.63 -8.65
CA ASN A 207 -1.12 -21.84 -9.38
C ASN A 207 -1.88 -21.54 -10.68
N HIS A 208 -2.53 -20.38 -10.77
CA HIS A 208 -3.16 -19.91 -12.00
C HIS A 208 -2.18 -19.16 -12.93
N GLY A 209 -0.90 -19.08 -12.58
CA GLY A 209 0.13 -18.48 -13.42
C GLY A 209 0.30 -16.97 -13.25
N PHE A 210 -0.31 -16.36 -12.24
CA PHE A 210 -0.01 -14.97 -11.88
C PHE A 210 1.39 -14.85 -11.26
N GLY A 211 2.11 -13.77 -11.56
CA GLY A 211 3.31 -13.42 -10.83
C GLY A 211 2.98 -13.01 -9.39
N ILE A 212 3.83 -13.36 -8.44
CA ILE A 212 3.73 -12.96 -7.03
C ILE A 212 5.01 -12.25 -6.65
N ASP A 213 4.93 -10.98 -6.33
CA ASP A 213 6.05 -10.18 -5.82
C ASP A 213 5.83 -9.83 -4.34
N LEU A 214 6.89 -9.96 -3.56
CA LEU A 214 6.92 -9.50 -2.18
C LEU A 214 7.54 -8.11 -2.14
N ASP A 215 6.77 -7.14 -1.67
CA ASP A 215 7.19 -5.73 -1.63
C ASP A 215 7.64 -5.28 -0.23
N ASP A 216 8.44 -4.20 -0.19
CA ASP A 216 9.03 -3.59 1.00
C ASP A 216 9.83 -4.59 1.87
N PHE A 217 10.50 -5.56 1.24
CA PHE A 217 11.24 -6.60 1.96
C PHE A 217 12.39 -6.03 2.81
N GLY A 218 12.44 -6.49 4.07
CA GLY A 218 13.43 -6.11 5.06
C GLY A 218 12.94 -5.05 6.05
N THR A 219 11.75 -4.50 5.88
CA THR A 219 11.15 -3.56 6.84
C THR A 219 10.39 -4.26 7.97
N GLY A 220 10.09 -5.55 7.80
CA GLY A 220 9.39 -6.41 8.75
C GLY A 220 10.32 -7.41 9.45
N HIS A 221 9.72 -8.33 10.18
CA HIS A 221 10.42 -9.43 10.86
C HIS A 221 10.12 -10.78 10.17
N ALA A 222 10.05 -10.79 8.82
CA ALA A 222 9.85 -12.04 8.11
C ALA A 222 11.03 -12.98 8.35
N ALA A 223 10.78 -14.09 9.02
CA ALA A 223 11.69 -15.20 8.91
C ALA A 223 11.69 -15.70 7.46
N ILE A 224 12.84 -15.80 6.81
CA ILE A 224 13.01 -16.36 5.45
C ILE A 224 12.27 -17.70 5.28
N SER A 225 12.09 -18.45 6.37
CA SER A 225 11.27 -19.66 6.42
C SER A 225 9.80 -19.45 6.00
N ASN A 226 9.24 -18.27 6.23
CA ASN A 226 7.86 -17.96 5.86
C ASN A 226 7.71 -17.72 4.35
N LEU A 227 8.74 -17.24 3.66
CA LEU A 227 8.72 -17.01 2.21
C LEU A 227 8.44 -18.28 1.41
N ARG A 228 8.92 -19.44 1.90
CA ARG A 228 8.62 -20.74 1.27
C ARG A 228 7.14 -21.11 1.26
N ARG A 229 6.35 -20.51 2.13
CA ARG A 229 4.88 -20.74 2.20
C ARG A 229 4.11 -20.02 1.09
N PHE A 230 4.71 -18.98 0.53
CA PHE A 230 4.05 -18.09 -0.42
C PHE A 230 4.75 -18.17 -1.76
N ALA A 231 4.42 -18.94 -2.68
CA ALA A 231 4.97 -19.11 -4.03
C ALA A 231 5.49 -17.80 -4.69
N VAL A 232 6.40 -17.07 -4.00
CA VAL A 232 6.94 -15.77 -4.39
C VAL A 232 7.87 -15.94 -5.59
N ASN A 233 7.70 -15.12 -6.62
CA ASN A 233 8.54 -15.10 -7.82
C ASN A 233 9.68 -14.09 -7.71
N ARG A 234 9.41 -12.91 -7.13
CA ARG A 234 10.40 -11.85 -6.93
C ARG A 234 10.26 -11.22 -5.54
N ILE A 235 11.37 -10.67 -5.07
CA ILE A 235 11.46 -9.88 -3.85
C ILE A 235 11.89 -8.47 -4.25
N LYS A 236 11.10 -7.46 -3.87
CA LYS A 236 11.41 -6.05 -4.03
C LYS A 236 12.04 -5.56 -2.73
N ILE A 237 13.31 -5.24 -2.77
CA ILE A 237 14.05 -4.74 -1.60
C ILE A 237 13.62 -3.31 -1.32
N ASP A 238 13.25 -3.02 -0.07
CA ASP A 238 12.86 -1.67 0.33
C ASP A 238 14.00 -0.68 0.12
N ARG A 239 13.64 0.51 -0.28
CA ARG A 239 14.59 1.57 -0.61
C ARG A 239 15.48 1.95 0.58
N SER A 240 15.07 1.71 1.83
CA SER A 240 15.88 1.97 3.02
C SER A 240 17.20 1.22 3.00
N PHE A 241 17.25 0.04 2.37
CA PHE A 241 18.46 -0.76 2.20
C PHE A 241 19.41 -0.20 1.13
N ILE A 242 18.91 0.60 0.21
CA ILE A 242 19.68 1.16 -0.91
C ILE A 242 20.07 2.62 -0.67
N THR A 243 19.29 3.34 0.14
CA THR A 243 19.53 4.75 0.45
C THR A 243 20.88 4.90 1.19
N ASN A 244 21.81 5.68 0.65
CA ASN A 244 23.18 5.88 1.15
C ASN A 244 24.08 4.63 1.17
N ILE A 245 23.75 3.57 0.41
CA ILE A 245 24.54 2.34 0.36
C ILE A 245 26.00 2.59 -0.07
N ASP A 246 26.27 3.65 -0.80
CA ASP A 246 27.60 4.09 -1.19
C ASP A 246 28.47 4.61 -0.03
N LYS A 247 27.83 4.96 1.11
CA LYS A 247 28.49 5.60 2.27
C LYS A 247 28.38 4.79 3.55
N ASP A 248 27.46 3.84 3.61
CA ASP A 248 27.16 3.07 4.82
C ASP A 248 27.61 1.60 4.66
N SER A 249 28.71 1.25 5.34
CA SER A 249 29.27 -0.09 5.29
C SER A 249 28.38 -1.18 5.93
N GLU A 250 27.58 -0.82 6.95
CA GLU A 250 26.63 -1.77 7.55
C GLU A 250 25.49 -2.07 6.58
N GLN A 251 24.98 -1.06 5.89
CA GLN A 251 23.99 -1.24 4.84
C GLN A 251 24.51 -2.08 3.68
N GLN A 252 25.77 -1.90 3.26
CA GLN A 252 26.42 -2.73 2.23
C GLN A 252 26.44 -4.20 2.63
N ILE A 253 26.82 -4.50 3.87
CA ILE A 253 26.87 -5.86 4.40
C ILE A 253 25.48 -6.47 4.45
N MET A 254 24.48 -5.74 4.97
CA MET A 254 23.10 -6.20 5.06
C MET A 254 22.50 -6.48 3.68
N THR A 255 22.63 -5.53 2.75
CA THR A 255 22.13 -5.70 1.38
C THR A 255 22.82 -6.86 0.66
N SER A 256 24.13 -7.00 0.83
CA SER A 256 24.88 -8.13 0.26
C SER A 256 24.45 -9.49 0.84
N ALA A 257 24.03 -9.54 2.10
CA ALA A 257 23.51 -10.76 2.72
C ALA A 257 22.12 -11.15 2.17
N ILE A 258 21.30 -10.17 1.80
CA ILE A 258 19.98 -10.41 1.19
C ILE A 258 20.12 -10.92 -0.26
N LEU A 259 21.14 -10.47 -0.98
CA LEU A 259 21.36 -10.80 -2.40
C LEU A 259 22.08 -12.14 -2.62
N ARG A 260 22.54 -12.81 -1.55
CA ARG A 260 23.21 -14.14 -1.59
C ARG A 260 22.24 -15.27 -1.25
#